data_7617e70aa494577299b0cc9b3a8ad518
#
_entry.id   7617e70aa494577299b0cc9b3a8ad518
#
_cell.length_a   1.000
_cell.length_b   1.000
_cell.length_c   1.000
_cell.angle_alpha   90.00
_cell.angle_beta   90.00
_cell.angle_gamma   90.00
#
_symmetry.space_group_name_H-M   'P 1'
#
loop_
_entity.id
_entity.type
_entity.pdbx_description
1 polymer ?
#
loop_
_entity_poly.entity_id
_entity_poly.type
_entity_poly.pdbx_seq_one_letter_code
_entity_poly.pdbx_strand_id
1 'polypeptide(L)'
;MEFIKQLWRCVCLVLILMLGTWSSEATSRNLQDASMYGRDEQWMVRYGREYNDVNEKHKRFEIFKKNVAYIESSNSDVNKSYKLSANQFADQTNEEVKASRNGFRGREHSTKTTSFKYENVTVVPATMDWRSKGAVTPMKDQGQCGNCWAFAAVATVEGITQLTTGKLISLSEQEVVDCDTNGEDLGCGGGWPDGAFEFINQNNGLSFEASYNYTSVDGRCNTQATHTTNITGYEDVPASNEEALLKAVANQPVSVCINAGENDFLYYTSGVFAGSCGLEMDHCVTAIGYGVSDDGTKYWLLKNSWGTDWGEEGYMRMQRDVYAKEGLCGVAMHASYPIA
;
A
#
# COMPACT_ATOMS: atom_id res chain seq x y z
N MET A 1 12.27 41.89 -60.42
CA MET A 1 12.10 42.58 -59.12
C MET A 1 10.86 42.15 -58.38
N GLU A 2 9.76 41.83 -59.04
CA GLU A 2 8.50 41.41 -58.36
C GLU A 2 8.58 40.02 -57.71
N PHE A 3 9.26 39.07 -58.30
CA PHE A 3 9.44 37.72 -57.76
C PHE A 3 10.19 37.71 -56.46
N ILE A 4 11.20 38.53 -56.27
CA ILE A 4 11.97 38.68 -55.03
C ILE A 4 11.11 39.30 -53.92
N LYS A 5 10.25 40.25 -54.20
CA LYS A 5 9.31 40.85 -53.25
C LYS A 5 8.24 39.88 -52.83
N GLN A 6 7.78 39.00 -53.68
CA GLN A 6 6.80 37.96 -53.35
C GLN A 6 7.41 36.86 -52.48
N LEU A 7 8.66 36.47 -52.79
CA LEU A 7 9.40 35.50 -51.93
C LEU A 7 9.64 36.05 -50.54
N TRP A 8 10.04 37.33 -50.40
CA TRP A 8 10.20 37.99 -49.10
C TRP A 8 8.89 38.08 -48.33
N ARG A 9 7.76 38.34 -48.95
CA ARG A 9 6.43 38.35 -48.31
C ARG A 9 6.05 36.96 -47.80
N CYS A 10 6.29 35.90 -48.54
CA CYS A 10 6.04 34.53 -48.09
C CYS A 10 6.93 34.16 -46.93
N VAL A 11 8.22 34.48 -46.94
CA VAL A 11 9.15 34.22 -45.85
C VAL A 11 8.74 34.98 -44.58
N CYS A 12 8.36 36.27 -44.70
CA CYS A 12 7.86 37.03 -43.53
C CYS A 12 6.57 36.48 -42.97
N LEU A 13 5.63 36.03 -43.82
CA LEU A 13 4.38 35.40 -43.32
C LEU A 13 4.64 34.08 -42.60
N VAL A 14 5.54 33.25 -43.10
CA VAL A 14 5.91 31.98 -42.43
C VAL A 14 6.60 32.25 -41.07
N LEU A 15 7.50 33.26 -41.04
CA LEU A 15 8.13 33.66 -39.76
C LEU A 15 7.14 34.23 -38.73
N ILE A 16 6.17 35.03 -39.17
CA ILE A 16 5.11 35.57 -38.31
C ILE A 16 4.20 34.44 -37.77
N LEU A 17 3.86 33.46 -38.62
CA LEU A 17 3.10 32.30 -38.21
C LEU A 17 3.86 31.41 -37.18
N MET A 18 5.16 31.18 -37.43
CA MET A 18 6.00 30.44 -36.49
C MET A 18 6.17 31.16 -35.16
N LEU A 19 6.40 32.48 -35.17
CA LEU A 19 6.51 33.29 -33.94
C LEU A 19 5.17 33.36 -33.21
N GLY A 20 4.04 33.39 -33.91
CA GLY A 20 2.69 33.36 -33.33
C GLY A 20 2.39 32.02 -32.64
N THR A 21 2.77 30.89 -33.22
CA THR A 21 2.61 29.58 -32.60
C THR A 21 3.49 29.42 -31.36
N TRP A 22 4.75 29.86 -31.39
CA TRP A 22 5.67 29.83 -30.26
C TRP A 22 5.19 30.70 -29.08
N SER A 23 4.66 31.89 -29.33
CA SER A 23 4.11 32.75 -28.27
C SER A 23 2.83 32.17 -27.65
N SER A 24 1.98 31.54 -28.46
CA SER A 24 0.75 30.88 -28.02
C SER A 24 1.06 29.66 -27.11
N GLU A 25 2.03 28.83 -27.52
CA GLU A 25 2.47 27.68 -26.71
C GLU A 25 3.14 28.10 -25.38
N ALA A 26 3.98 29.15 -25.40
CA ALA A 26 4.62 29.69 -24.21
C ALA A 26 3.57 30.24 -23.20
N THR A 27 2.56 30.97 -23.71
CA THR A 27 1.47 31.50 -22.89
C THR A 27 0.60 30.37 -22.31
N SER A 28 0.29 29.35 -23.11
CA SER A 28 -0.46 28.18 -22.63
C SER A 28 0.29 27.41 -21.55
N ARG A 29 1.59 27.19 -21.70
CA ARG A 29 2.43 26.54 -20.68
C ARG A 29 2.48 27.33 -19.38
N ASN A 30 2.64 28.66 -19.45
CA ASN A 30 2.64 29.53 -18.27
C ASN A 30 1.31 29.50 -17.51
N LEU A 31 0.18 29.46 -18.20
CA LEU A 31 -1.14 29.36 -17.58
C LEU A 31 -1.37 27.98 -16.95
N GLN A 32 -0.89 26.93 -17.60
CA GLN A 32 -0.98 25.57 -17.08
C GLN A 32 -0.09 25.40 -15.85
N ASP A 33 1.14 25.92 -15.83
CA ASP A 33 2.01 25.93 -14.69
C ASP A 33 1.44 26.74 -13.53
N ALA A 34 0.87 27.91 -13.77
CA ALA A 34 0.21 28.72 -12.73
C ALA A 34 -0.97 27.97 -12.09
N SER A 35 -1.77 27.27 -12.89
CA SER A 35 -2.86 26.40 -12.39
C SER A 35 -2.34 25.24 -11.57
N MET A 36 -1.21 24.63 -11.96
CA MET A 36 -0.60 23.54 -11.25
C MET A 36 0.01 23.98 -9.92
N TYR A 37 0.61 25.16 -9.84
CA TYR A 37 1.06 25.76 -8.59
C TYR A 37 -0.09 25.95 -7.59
N GLY A 38 -1.24 26.44 -8.04
CA GLY A 38 -2.41 26.58 -7.17
C GLY A 38 -2.92 25.24 -6.63
N ARG A 39 -2.82 24.16 -7.42
CA ARG A 39 -3.16 22.80 -6.99
C ARG A 39 -2.17 22.25 -5.97
N ASP A 40 -0.88 22.47 -6.20
CA ASP A 40 0.20 22.08 -5.29
C ASP A 40 0.06 22.77 -3.93
N GLU A 41 -0.19 24.08 -3.91
CA GLU A 41 -0.41 24.82 -2.66
C GLU A 41 -1.62 24.31 -1.88
N GLN A 42 -2.74 24.02 -2.55
CA GLN A 42 -3.91 23.41 -1.91
C GLN A 42 -3.61 22.00 -1.37
N TRP A 43 -2.85 21.20 -2.12
CA TRP A 43 -2.41 19.89 -1.71
C TRP A 43 -1.45 19.97 -0.52
N MET A 44 -0.48 20.89 -0.54
CA MET A 44 0.42 21.14 0.59
C MET A 44 -0.34 21.49 1.88
N VAL A 45 -1.35 22.36 1.78
CA VAL A 45 -2.21 22.71 2.93
C VAL A 45 -2.97 21.50 3.45
N ARG A 46 -3.54 20.69 2.55
CA ARG A 46 -4.31 19.49 2.90
C ARG A 46 -3.47 18.47 3.66
N TYR A 47 -2.20 18.26 3.23
CA TYR A 47 -1.32 17.22 3.79
C TYR A 47 -0.26 17.78 4.75
N GLY A 48 -0.39 19.04 5.16
CA GLY A 48 0.52 19.67 6.12
C GLY A 48 1.98 19.71 5.65
N ARG A 49 2.20 19.92 4.33
CA ARG A 49 3.54 19.97 3.76
C ARG A 49 4.12 21.38 3.85
N GLU A 50 5.32 21.47 4.42
CA GLU A 50 6.08 22.71 4.52
C GLU A 50 7.53 22.46 4.09
N TYR A 51 8.08 23.38 3.26
CA TYR A 51 9.45 23.31 2.77
C TYR A 51 10.15 24.62 3.09
N ASN A 52 11.17 24.57 3.96
CA ASN A 52 11.94 25.73 4.36
C ASN A 52 12.99 26.15 3.31
N ASP A 53 13.42 25.22 2.45
CA ASP A 53 14.36 25.48 1.35
C ASP A 53 13.60 25.66 0.03
N VAL A 54 13.90 26.76 -0.67
CA VAL A 54 13.25 27.11 -1.95
C VAL A 54 13.58 26.08 -3.04
N ASN A 55 14.79 25.52 -3.05
CA ASN A 55 15.19 24.52 -4.03
C ASN A 55 14.46 23.19 -3.76
N GLU A 56 14.32 22.80 -2.49
CA GLU A 56 13.52 21.63 -2.13
C GLU A 56 12.05 21.82 -2.49
N LYS A 57 11.45 22.98 -2.17
CA LYS A 57 10.08 23.30 -2.59
C LYS A 57 9.92 23.18 -4.11
N HIS A 58 10.86 23.70 -4.89
CA HIS A 58 10.82 23.61 -6.35
C HIS A 58 10.95 22.15 -6.82
N LYS A 59 11.88 21.38 -6.26
CA LYS A 59 12.03 19.96 -6.55
C LYS A 59 10.73 19.19 -6.27
N ARG A 60 10.09 19.42 -5.12
CA ARG A 60 8.83 18.77 -4.73
C ARG A 60 7.68 19.15 -5.67
N PHE A 61 7.61 20.40 -6.06
CA PHE A 61 6.65 20.85 -7.06
C PHE A 61 6.81 20.13 -8.40
N GLU A 62 8.03 19.97 -8.91
CA GLU A 62 8.26 19.27 -10.19
C GLU A 62 7.90 17.78 -10.09
N ILE A 63 8.12 17.14 -8.93
CA ILE A 63 7.67 15.76 -8.67
C ILE A 63 6.14 15.72 -8.64
N PHE A 64 5.49 16.61 -7.88
CA PHE A 64 4.03 16.72 -7.79
C PHE A 64 3.40 16.88 -9.18
N LYS A 65 3.90 17.82 -9.98
CA LYS A 65 3.44 18.07 -11.34
C LYS A 65 3.51 16.82 -12.23
N LYS A 66 4.61 16.08 -12.16
CA LYS A 66 4.81 14.83 -12.90
C LYS A 66 3.81 13.75 -12.44
N ASN A 67 3.64 13.60 -11.14
CA ASN A 67 2.75 12.60 -10.55
C ASN A 67 1.28 12.91 -10.86
N VAL A 68 0.87 14.18 -10.78
CA VAL A 68 -0.49 14.60 -11.16
C VAL A 68 -0.76 14.35 -12.64
N ALA A 69 0.20 14.64 -13.52
CA ALA A 69 0.05 14.36 -14.95
C ALA A 69 -0.10 12.84 -15.22
N TYR A 70 0.65 12.01 -14.52
CA TYR A 70 0.50 10.54 -14.56
C TYR A 70 -0.89 10.10 -14.11
N ILE A 71 -1.37 10.59 -12.96
CA ILE A 71 -2.68 10.29 -12.40
C ILE A 71 -3.80 10.67 -13.38
N GLU A 72 -3.75 11.86 -13.96
CA GLU A 72 -4.75 12.34 -14.93
C GLU A 72 -4.73 11.51 -16.21
N SER A 73 -3.56 11.18 -16.72
CA SER A 73 -3.40 10.29 -17.88
C SER A 73 -3.98 8.90 -17.60
N SER A 74 -3.69 8.32 -16.45
CA SER A 74 -4.23 7.03 -16.04
C SER A 74 -5.75 7.07 -15.91
N ASN A 75 -6.31 8.12 -15.28
CA ASN A 75 -7.74 8.28 -15.07
C ASN A 75 -8.53 8.59 -16.34
N SER A 76 -7.87 9.03 -17.42
CA SER A 76 -8.51 9.27 -18.73
C SER A 76 -8.94 7.98 -19.42
N ASP A 77 -8.37 6.83 -19.05
CA ASP A 77 -8.82 5.53 -19.53
C ASP A 77 -10.13 5.16 -18.84
N VAL A 78 -11.21 5.19 -19.61
CA VAL A 78 -12.57 4.88 -19.14
C VAL A 78 -12.79 3.39 -18.88
N ASN A 79 -11.89 2.52 -19.35
CA ASN A 79 -11.99 1.07 -19.15
C ASN A 79 -11.34 0.59 -17.86
N LYS A 80 -10.57 1.46 -17.17
CA LYS A 80 -9.97 1.11 -15.88
C LYS A 80 -11.03 0.98 -14.79
N SER A 81 -11.05 -0.17 -14.11
CA SER A 81 -11.93 -0.50 -12.99
C SER A 81 -11.57 0.21 -11.68
N TYR A 82 -10.51 1.01 -11.67
CA TYR A 82 -10.01 1.76 -10.51
C TYR A 82 -9.62 3.18 -10.89
N LYS A 83 -9.47 4.02 -9.88
CA LYS A 83 -9.06 5.42 -10.01
C LYS A 83 -7.86 5.73 -9.14
N LEU A 84 -7.09 6.73 -9.56
CA LEU A 84 -5.92 7.26 -8.88
C LEU A 84 -6.20 8.69 -8.38
N SER A 85 -5.52 9.12 -7.32
CA SER A 85 -5.58 10.50 -6.84
C SER A 85 -4.23 10.99 -6.33
N ALA A 86 -4.04 12.31 -6.31
CA ALA A 86 -2.91 12.96 -5.65
C ALA A 86 -3.10 12.87 -4.12
N ASN A 87 -2.68 11.74 -3.55
CA ASN A 87 -2.71 11.47 -2.12
C ASN A 87 -1.47 12.05 -1.42
N GLN A 88 -1.21 11.65 -0.15
CA GLN A 88 -0.10 12.14 0.66
C GLN A 88 1.31 11.89 0.08
N PHE A 89 1.45 11.13 -0.99
CA PHE A 89 2.72 10.81 -1.65
C PHE A 89 2.98 11.62 -2.92
N ALA A 90 2.09 12.55 -3.28
CA ALA A 90 2.14 13.19 -4.59
C ALA A 90 3.39 14.05 -4.83
N ASP A 91 4.11 14.48 -3.80
CA ASP A 91 5.37 15.23 -3.85
C ASP A 91 6.63 14.34 -3.73
N GLN A 92 6.46 13.02 -3.70
CA GLN A 92 7.53 12.05 -3.56
C GLN A 92 7.71 11.23 -4.84
N THR A 93 8.94 10.80 -5.11
CA THR A 93 9.17 9.80 -6.13
C THR A 93 8.77 8.42 -5.62
N ASN A 94 8.51 7.50 -6.53
CA ASN A 94 8.21 6.12 -6.20
C ASN A 94 9.35 5.49 -5.36
N GLU A 95 10.61 5.76 -5.73
CA GLU A 95 11.79 5.27 -5.04
C GLU A 95 11.88 5.80 -3.60
N GLU A 96 11.52 7.07 -3.36
CA GLU A 96 11.49 7.65 -2.02
C GLU A 96 10.45 6.95 -1.14
N VAL A 97 9.25 6.67 -1.66
CA VAL A 97 8.21 5.96 -0.91
C VAL A 97 8.60 4.51 -0.66
N LYS A 98 9.11 3.80 -1.67
CA LYS A 98 9.62 2.43 -1.51
C LYS A 98 10.69 2.34 -0.43
N ALA A 99 11.66 3.24 -0.46
CA ALA A 99 12.77 3.26 0.50
C ALA A 99 12.32 3.53 1.95
N SER A 100 11.20 4.24 2.14
CA SER A 100 10.74 4.65 3.48
C SER A 100 9.61 3.79 4.04
N ARG A 101 8.87 3.04 3.19
CA ARG A 101 7.65 2.34 3.62
C ARG A 101 7.60 0.86 3.24
N ASN A 102 8.28 0.46 2.16
CA ASN A 102 8.29 -0.93 1.73
C ASN A 102 9.44 -1.67 2.39
N GLY A 103 9.12 -2.59 3.27
CA GLY A 103 10.12 -3.24 4.12
C GLY A 103 9.95 -4.77 4.18
N PHE A 104 9.27 -5.38 3.20
CA PHE A 104 9.25 -6.83 3.13
C PHE A 104 10.63 -7.35 2.73
N ARG A 105 11.16 -8.25 3.56
CA ARG A 105 12.41 -8.98 3.32
C ARG A 105 12.12 -10.47 3.37
N GLY A 106 11.59 -11.01 2.25
CA GLY A 106 11.26 -12.42 2.17
C GLY A 106 12.51 -13.31 2.17
N ARG A 107 12.42 -14.43 2.88
CA ARG A 107 13.31 -15.57 2.63
C ARG A 107 12.93 -16.24 1.31
N GLU A 108 13.90 -16.74 0.55
CA GLU A 108 13.64 -17.82 -0.38
C GLU A 108 12.98 -18.96 0.40
N HIS A 109 11.73 -19.25 0.07
CA HIS A 109 10.85 -20.28 0.60
C HIS A 109 11.33 -20.99 1.88
N SER A 110 10.68 -20.73 2.99
CA SER A 110 10.71 -21.66 4.12
C SER A 110 10.25 -23.02 3.60
N THR A 111 11.15 -24.02 3.61
CA THR A 111 10.81 -25.41 3.27
C THR A 111 10.02 -26.10 4.37
N LYS A 112 9.62 -25.38 5.41
CA LYS A 112 8.67 -25.87 6.41
C LYS A 112 7.29 -25.95 5.77
N THR A 113 6.91 -27.13 5.31
CA THR A 113 5.51 -27.44 5.06
C THR A 113 4.80 -27.46 6.42
N THR A 114 4.22 -26.32 6.76
CA THR A 114 3.26 -26.27 7.87
C THR A 114 1.99 -27.00 7.42
N SER A 115 1.25 -27.61 8.35
CA SER A 115 -0.10 -28.11 8.08
C SER A 115 -0.96 -26.90 7.70
N PHE A 116 -1.84 -27.03 6.72
CA PHE A 116 -2.79 -25.97 6.38
C PHE A 116 -4.14 -26.30 7.05
N LYS A 117 -4.45 -25.61 8.13
CA LYS A 117 -5.66 -25.82 8.95
C LYS A 117 -6.97 -25.85 8.14
N TYR A 118 -7.02 -25.05 7.06
CA TYR A 118 -8.22 -24.88 6.25
C TYR A 118 -8.25 -25.75 4.98
N GLU A 119 -7.36 -26.74 4.85
CA GLU A 119 -7.28 -27.62 3.68
C GLU A 119 -8.62 -28.26 3.33
N ASN A 120 -9.33 -28.77 4.35
CA ASN A 120 -10.58 -29.49 4.20
C ASN A 120 -11.84 -28.58 4.16
N VAL A 121 -11.69 -27.27 4.13
CA VAL A 121 -12.81 -26.33 3.97
C VAL A 121 -13.32 -26.44 2.53
N THR A 122 -14.58 -26.87 2.37
CA THR A 122 -15.22 -27.08 1.06
C THR A 122 -16.25 -26.02 0.72
N VAL A 123 -16.72 -25.27 1.70
CA VAL A 123 -17.74 -24.22 1.52
C VAL A 123 -17.26 -22.94 2.21
N VAL A 124 -17.21 -21.87 1.44
CA VAL A 124 -16.92 -20.52 1.94
C VAL A 124 -18.06 -19.57 1.60
N PRO A 125 -18.31 -18.51 2.40
CA PRO A 125 -19.28 -17.47 2.04
C PRO A 125 -18.97 -16.86 0.67
N ALA A 126 -19.97 -16.35 -0.03
CA ALA A 126 -19.77 -15.65 -1.31
C ALA A 126 -18.98 -14.36 -1.14
N THR A 127 -19.12 -13.71 0.02
CA THR A 127 -18.42 -12.47 0.42
C THR A 127 -18.02 -12.56 1.88
N MET A 128 -16.92 -11.92 2.24
CA MET A 128 -16.45 -11.76 3.61
C MET A 128 -15.91 -10.36 3.83
N ASP A 129 -16.27 -9.74 4.94
CA ASP A 129 -15.68 -8.48 5.43
C ASP A 129 -15.56 -8.56 6.95
N TRP A 130 -14.34 -8.74 7.42
CA TRP A 130 -14.03 -8.87 8.84
C TRP A 130 -14.26 -7.58 9.64
N ARG A 131 -14.34 -6.41 8.97
CA ARG A 131 -14.76 -5.15 9.61
C ARG A 131 -16.18 -5.26 10.13
N SER A 132 -17.08 -5.79 9.31
CA SER A 132 -18.49 -5.99 9.68
C SER A 132 -18.69 -7.04 10.77
N LYS A 133 -17.67 -7.89 10.99
CA LYS A 133 -17.63 -8.90 12.06
C LYS A 133 -16.94 -8.39 13.35
N GLY A 134 -16.48 -7.13 13.34
CA GLY A 134 -15.79 -6.54 14.49
C GLY A 134 -14.38 -7.08 14.75
N ALA A 135 -13.73 -7.68 13.74
CA ALA A 135 -12.41 -8.31 13.87
C ALA A 135 -11.27 -7.49 13.24
N VAL A 136 -11.51 -6.22 12.95
CA VAL A 136 -10.51 -5.31 12.35
C VAL A 136 -10.45 -4.02 13.16
N THR A 137 -9.29 -3.69 13.68
CA THR A 137 -9.01 -2.42 14.37
C THR A 137 -9.05 -1.23 13.42
N PRO A 138 -9.22 0.02 13.92
CA PRO A 138 -9.12 1.22 13.09
C PRO A 138 -7.85 1.24 12.23
N MET A 139 -7.89 2.05 11.16
CA MET A 139 -6.73 2.23 10.27
C MET A 139 -5.57 2.85 11.02
N LYS A 140 -4.37 2.33 10.79
CA LYS A 140 -3.10 2.80 11.36
C LYS A 140 -2.19 3.32 10.25
N ASP A 141 -1.14 4.09 10.61
CA ASP A 141 -0.13 4.59 9.67
C ASP A 141 1.28 4.24 10.18
N GLN A 142 2.02 3.47 9.40
CA GLN A 142 3.41 3.11 9.68
C GLN A 142 4.41 4.28 9.57
N GLY A 143 4.00 5.42 9.04
CA GLY A 143 4.89 6.57 8.84
C GLY A 143 6.05 6.26 7.89
N GLN A 144 7.21 6.86 8.14
CA GLN A 144 8.44 6.63 7.35
C GLN A 144 9.30 5.52 7.96
N CYS A 145 8.73 4.34 8.12
CA CYS A 145 9.38 3.16 8.69
C CYS A 145 8.97 1.94 7.87
N GLY A 146 9.92 1.16 7.38
CA GLY A 146 9.71 -0.01 6.53
C GLY A 146 9.19 -1.23 7.31
N ASN A 147 8.26 -1.06 8.23
CA ASN A 147 7.74 -2.11 9.10
C ASN A 147 6.33 -2.61 8.75
N CYS A 148 5.95 -2.55 7.48
CA CYS A 148 4.71 -3.11 6.97
C CYS A 148 4.48 -4.58 7.37
N TRP A 149 5.55 -5.35 7.51
CA TRP A 149 5.56 -6.72 7.97
C TRP A 149 4.99 -6.87 9.40
N ALA A 150 5.39 -5.98 10.31
CA ALA A 150 4.87 -5.95 11.68
C ALA A 150 3.38 -5.54 11.71
N PHE A 151 2.99 -4.51 10.94
CA PHE A 151 1.58 -4.09 10.84
C PHE A 151 0.68 -5.19 10.30
N ALA A 152 1.12 -5.91 9.26
CA ALA A 152 0.36 -7.01 8.69
C ALA A 152 0.19 -8.16 9.70
N ALA A 153 1.26 -8.55 10.39
CA ALA A 153 1.21 -9.59 11.43
C ALA A 153 0.31 -9.18 12.60
N VAL A 154 0.53 -7.98 13.17
CA VAL A 154 -0.24 -7.49 14.31
C VAL A 154 -1.73 -7.40 14.00
N ALA A 155 -2.11 -6.89 12.82
CA ALA A 155 -3.51 -6.81 12.42
C ALA A 155 -4.20 -8.19 12.36
N THR A 156 -3.47 -9.24 11.98
CA THR A 156 -4.02 -10.62 12.00
C THR A 156 -4.14 -11.17 13.43
N VAL A 157 -3.18 -10.84 14.32
CA VAL A 157 -3.24 -11.22 15.74
C VAL A 157 -4.40 -10.50 16.45
N GLU A 158 -4.64 -9.23 16.15
CA GLU A 158 -5.83 -8.49 16.63
C GLU A 158 -7.12 -9.18 16.18
N GLY A 159 -7.18 -9.62 14.92
CA GLY A 159 -8.31 -10.34 14.36
C GLY A 159 -8.58 -11.68 15.01
N ILE A 160 -7.57 -12.57 15.14
CA ILE A 160 -7.75 -13.87 15.77
C ILE A 160 -8.06 -13.74 17.27
N THR A 161 -7.51 -12.73 17.93
CA THR A 161 -7.84 -12.43 19.34
C THR A 161 -9.33 -12.10 19.49
N GLN A 162 -9.89 -11.30 18.61
CA GLN A 162 -11.33 -11.02 18.62
C GLN A 162 -12.16 -12.28 18.35
N LEU A 163 -11.75 -13.10 17.37
CA LEU A 163 -12.47 -14.33 17.03
C LEU A 163 -12.48 -15.36 18.17
N THR A 164 -11.41 -15.43 18.94
CA THR A 164 -11.29 -16.43 20.04
C THR A 164 -11.80 -15.93 21.38
N THR A 165 -11.70 -14.61 21.65
CA THR A 165 -12.04 -14.02 22.94
C THR A 165 -13.31 -13.17 22.93
N GLY A 166 -13.80 -12.79 21.75
CA GLY A 166 -14.89 -11.82 21.58
C GLY A 166 -14.48 -10.37 21.82
N LYS A 167 -13.18 -10.08 22.03
CA LYS A 167 -12.67 -8.73 22.32
C LYS A 167 -11.73 -8.28 21.21
N LEU A 168 -12.04 -7.18 20.56
CA LEU A 168 -11.12 -6.49 19.66
C LEU A 168 -10.17 -5.61 20.48
N ILE A 169 -8.88 -5.84 20.35
CA ILE A 169 -7.83 -5.16 21.09
C ILE A 169 -6.82 -4.61 20.12
N SER A 170 -6.48 -3.31 20.21
CA SER A 170 -5.37 -2.72 19.45
C SER A 170 -4.05 -3.05 20.11
N LEU A 171 -3.17 -3.72 19.38
CA LEU A 171 -1.87 -4.22 19.82
C LEU A 171 -0.74 -3.37 19.27
N SER A 172 0.42 -3.43 19.93
CA SER A 172 1.59 -2.59 19.63
C SER A 172 2.43 -3.17 18.49
N GLU A 173 2.49 -2.49 17.37
CA GLU A 173 3.48 -2.72 16.32
C GLU A 173 4.87 -2.26 16.75
N GLN A 174 4.96 -1.22 17.60
CA GLN A 174 6.24 -0.72 18.08
C GLN A 174 6.98 -1.76 18.94
N GLU A 175 6.27 -2.57 19.72
CA GLU A 175 6.90 -3.64 20.50
C GLU A 175 7.56 -4.68 19.56
N VAL A 176 6.93 -5.03 18.46
CA VAL A 176 7.53 -5.91 17.44
C VAL A 176 8.78 -5.24 16.84
N VAL A 177 8.68 -3.98 16.44
CA VAL A 177 9.79 -3.22 15.83
C VAL A 177 10.99 -3.13 16.77
N ASP A 178 10.77 -2.89 18.05
CA ASP A 178 11.84 -2.66 19.04
C ASP A 178 12.44 -3.93 19.62
N CYS A 179 11.64 -5.01 19.68
CA CYS A 179 12.00 -6.20 20.45
C CYS A 179 12.31 -7.43 19.58
N ASP A 180 11.77 -7.49 18.37
CA ASP A 180 12.11 -8.56 17.42
C ASP A 180 13.45 -8.27 16.74
N THR A 181 14.52 -8.56 17.50
CA THR A 181 15.91 -8.32 17.08
C THR A 181 16.69 -9.62 16.88
N ASN A 182 16.05 -10.77 17.07
CA ASN A 182 16.67 -12.10 17.02
C ASN A 182 16.40 -12.76 15.66
N GLY A 183 17.02 -12.25 14.59
CA GLY A 183 16.81 -12.90 13.31
C GLY A 183 17.11 -12.00 12.14
N GLU A 184 16.26 -12.09 11.11
CA GLU A 184 16.38 -11.31 9.88
C GLU A 184 15.53 -10.05 9.90
N ASP A 185 14.69 -9.89 10.93
CA ASP A 185 13.85 -8.71 11.12
C ASP A 185 14.68 -7.55 11.69
N LEU A 186 14.57 -6.40 11.03
CA LEU A 186 15.44 -5.24 11.25
C LEU A 186 14.62 -3.98 11.56
N GLY A 187 13.51 -4.13 12.29
CA GLY A 187 12.65 -3.01 12.65
C GLY A 187 12.18 -2.21 11.43
N CYS A 188 12.51 -0.91 11.39
CA CYS A 188 12.25 -0.04 10.23
C CYS A 188 13.07 -0.39 8.98
N GLY A 189 14.12 -1.19 9.12
CA GLY A 189 14.92 -1.69 8.00
C GLY A 189 14.25 -2.82 7.23
N GLY A 190 13.09 -3.29 7.69
CA GLY A 190 12.32 -4.36 7.06
C GLY A 190 12.35 -5.68 7.81
N GLY A 191 11.45 -6.58 7.45
CA GLY A 191 11.32 -7.90 8.06
C GLY A 191 10.24 -8.72 7.39
N TRP A 192 9.72 -9.71 8.11
CA TRP A 192 8.83 -10.74 7.60
C TRP A 192 7.68 -11.03 8.61
N PRO A 193 6.42 -11.14 8.16
CA PRO A 193 5.29 -11.43 9.05
C PRO A 193 5.44 -12.71 9.87
N ASP A 194 6.05 -13.75 9.31
CA ASP A 194 6.26 -15.03 10.02
C ASP A 194 7.27 -14.88 11.17
N GLY A 195 8.33 -14.06 10.99
CA GLY A 195 9.24 -13.68 12.07
C GLY A 195 8.51 -12.97 13.18
N ALA A 196 7.64 -12.01 12.85
CA ALA A 196 6.78 -11.36 13.83
C ALA A 196 5.90 -12.34 14.58
N PHE A 197 5.30 -13.35 13.93
CA PHE A 197 4.53 -14.39 14.62
C PHE A 197 5.41 -15.25 15.53
N GLU A 198 6.60 -15.63 15.08
CA GLU A 198 7.57 -16.36 15.92
C GLU A 198 7.95 -15.54 17.16
N PHE A 199 8.25 -14.25 16.97
CA PHE A 199 8.52 -13.33 18.07
C PHE A 199 7.33 -13.23 19.04
N ILE A 200 6.11 -12.96 18.55
CA ILE A 200 4.90 -12.81 19.37
C ILE A 200 4.64 -14.07 20.23
N ASN A 201 4.81 -15.24 19.63
CA ASN A 201 4.66 -16.51 20.33
C ASN A 201 5.72 -16.69 21.44
N GLN A 202 6.99 -16.42 21.13
CA GLN A 202 8.12 -16.53 22.07
C GLN A 202 8.05 -15.47 23.18
N ASN A 203 7.57 -14.28 22.85
CA ASN A 203 7.36 -13.15 23.78
C ASN A 203 6.15 -13.35 24.71
N ASN A 204 5.38 -14.43 24.53
CA ASN A 204 4.12 -14.68 25.21
C ASN A 204 3.07 -13.58 24.98
N GLY A 205 3.05 -13.01 23.79
CA GLY A 205 2.06 -12.04 23.34
C GLY A 205 2.60 -10.65 23.07
N LEU A 206 1.68 -9.71 22.97
CA LEU A 206 1.96 -8.28 22.76
C LEU A 206 1.22 -7.40 23.77
N SER A 207 1.77 -6.23 24.00
CA SER A 207 1.16 -5.15 24.77
C SER A 207 0.02 -4.48 23.99
N PHE A 208 -0.84 -3.76 24.73
CA PHE A 208 -1.76 -2.80 24.13
C PHE A 208 -0.98 -1.70 23.39
N GLU A 209 -1.50 -1.25 22.26
CA GLU A 209 -1.00 -0.06 21.55
C GLU A 209 -0.89 1.16 22.49
N ALA A 210 -1.90 1.38 23.35
CA ALA A 210 -1.91 2.50 24.29
C ALA A 210 -0.83 2.42 25.40
N SER A 211 -0.24 1.23 25.64
CA SER A 211 0.82 1.01 26.64
C SER A 211 2.22 1.04 26.04
N TYR A 212 2.31 0.81 24.73
CA TYR A 212 3.55 0.79 23.97
C TYR A 212 3.29 1.46 22.62
N ASN A 213 3.24 2.79 22.65
CA ASN A 213 2.78 3.61 21.53
C ASN A 213 3.71 3.53 20.32
N TYR A 214 3.12 3.56 19.12
CA TYR A 214 3.84 3.62 17.86
C TYR A 214 4.57 4.96 17.67
N THR A 215 5.84 4.91 17.25
CA THR A 215 6.71 6.08 17.08
C THR A 215 7.27 6.24 15.67
N SER A 216 7.08 5.26 14.78
CA SER A 216 7.62 5.18 13.39
C SER A 216 9.15 5.28 13.28
N VAL A 217 9.88 4.92 14.32
CA VAL A 217 11.34 4.81 14.34
C VAL A 217 11.76 3.60 15.17
N ASP A 218 12.94 3.06 14.90
CA ASP A 218 13.53 2.03 15.74
C ASP A 218 13.81 2.56 17.13
N GLY A 219 13.34 1.86 18.16
CA GLY A 219 13.50 2.21 19.56
C GLY A 219 14.31 1.17 20.33
N ARG A 220 14.18 1.21 21.64
CA ARG A 220 14.76 0.21 22.54
C ARG A 220 13.66 -0.65 23.12
N CYS A 221 13.80 -1.96 23.05
CA CYS A 221 12.87 -2.92 23.62
C CYS A 221 12.61 -2.64 25.11
N ASN A 222 11.33 -2.51 25.48
CA ASN A 222 10.89 -2.42 26.87
C ASN A 222 10.55 -3.81 27.39
N THR A 223 11.52 -4.47 28.01
CA THR A 223 11.38 -5.82 28.56
C THR A 223 10.42 -5.94 29.78
N GLN A 224 9.84 -4.83 30.23
CA GLN A 224 8.83 -4.79 31.30
C GLN A 224 7.41 -4.57 30.75
N ALA A 225 7.24 -4.64 29.43
CA ALA A 225 5.94 -4.54 28.79
C ALA A 225 4.99 -5.64 29.32
N THR A 226 3.71 -5.31 29.45
CA THR A 226 2.69 -6.26 29.93
C THR A 226 1.90 -6.79 28.75
N HIS A 227 2.02 -8.07 28.47
CA HIS A 227 1.34 -8.71 27.36
C HIS A 227 -0.12 -9.04 27.70
N THR A 228 -1.00 -8.88 26.71
CA THR A 228 -2.44 -9.01 26.89
C THR A 228 -3.07 -10.11 26.06
N THR A 229 -2.36 -10.56 25.03
CA THR A 229 -2.82 -11.61 24.13
C THR A 229 -1.61 -12.40 23.61
N ASN A 230 -1.83 -13.66 23.32
CA ASN A 230 -0.81 -14.55 22.77
C ASN A 230 -1.40 -15.40 21.65
N ILE A 231 -0.51 -15.91 20.81
CA ILE A 231 -0.77 -16.93 19.79
C ILE A 231 0.01 -18.20 20.15
N THR A 232 -0.42 -19.33 19.62
CA THR A 232 0.27 -20.62 19.85
C THR A 232 1.20 -20.99 18.70
N GLY A 233 1.21 -20.21 17.63
CA GLY A 233 2.03 -20.36 16.45
C GLY A 233 1.41 -19.67 15.25
N TYR A 234 1.85 -20.05 14.07
CA TYR A 234 1.31 -19.59 12.79
C TYR A 234 1.35 -20.72 11.75
N GLU A 235 0.60 -20.55 10.68
CA GLU A 235 0.64 -21.44 9.51
C GLU A 235 0.73 -20.62 8.22
N ASP A 236 1.43 -21.19 7.24
CA ASP A 236 1.49 -20.67 5.89
C ASP A 236 0.29 -21.15 5.07
N VAL A 237 -0.25 -20.28 4.26
CA VAL A 237 -1.16 -20.66 3.18
C VAL A 237 -0.33 -21.27 2.05
N PRO A 238 -0.75 -22.39 1.44
CA PRO A 238 -0.08 -22.97 0.29
C PRO A 238 0.21 -21.92 -0.79
N ALA A 239 1.50 -21.71 -1.10
CA ALA A 239 1.98 -20.63 -1.96
C ALA A 239 1.41 -20.74 -3.38
N SER A 240 1.17 -19.58 -4.01
CA SER A 240 0.61 -19.45 -5.36
C SER A 240 -0.72 -20.21 -5.54
N ASN A 241 -1.58 -20.09 -4.52
CA ASN A 241 -2.88 -20.75 -4.47
C ASN A 241 -3.97 -19.82 -3.91
N GLU A 242 -4.62 -19.05 -4.79
CA GLU A 242 -5.71 -18.14 -4.39
C GLU A 242 -6.92 -18.88 -3.78
N GLU A 243 -7.15 -20.16 -4.13
CA GLU A 243 -8.23 -20.95 -3.51
C GLU A 243 -7.91 -21.26 -2.03
N ALA A 244 -6.67 -21.64 -1.74
CA ALA A 244 -6.25 -21.83 -0.35
C ALA A 244 -6.30 -20.52 0.43
N LEU A 245 -5.85 -19.41 -0.16
CA LEU A 245 -5.96 -18.07 0.45
C LEU A 245 -7.44 -17.70 0.73
N LEU A 246 -8.35 -18.00 -0.18
CA LEU A 246 -9.78 -17.78 0.00
C LEU A 246 -10.32 -18.55 1.20
N LYS A 247 -9.93 -19.81 1.38
CA LYS A 247 -10.31 -20.63 2.53
C LYS A 247 -9.78 -20.03 3.83
N ALA A 248 -8.55 -19.57 3.86
CA ALA A 248 -7.96 -18.92 5.04
C ALA A 248 -8.69 -17.61 5.39
N VAL A 249 -8.85 -16.70 4.41
CA VAL A 249 -9.51 -15.39 4.61
C VAL A 249 -10.99 -15.54 4.97
N ALA A 250 -11.65 -16.60 4.54
CA ALA A 250 -13.03 -16.91 4.96
C ALA A 250 -13.15 -17.22 6.46
N ASN A 251 -12.06 -17.61 7.11
CA ASN A 251 -12.04 -18.04 8.51
C ASN A 251 -11.34 -17.06 9.46
N GLN A 252 -10.43 -16.24 8.99
CA GLN A 252 -9.76 -15.18 9.77
C GLN A 252 -9.04 -14.17 8.85
N PRO A 253 -8.63 -12.97 9.35
CA PRO A 253 -7.68 -12.10 8.66
C PRO A 253 -6.33 -12.80 8.43
N VAL A 254 -5.71 -12.54 7.27
CA VAL A 254 -4.49 -13.21 6.82
C VAL A 254 -3.46 -12.15 6.39
N SER A 255 -2.22 -12.26 6.83
CA SER A 255 -1.12 -11.45 6.34
C SER A 255 -0.75 -11.90 4.92
N VAL A 256 -0.61 -10.96 3.99
CA VAL A 256 -0.21 -11.22 2.61
C VAL A 256 0.86 -10.22 2.18
N CYS A 257 1.88 -10.68 1.45
CA CYS A 257 2.90 -9.79 0.92
C CYS A 257 2.75 -9.67 -0.59
N ILE A 258 2.98 -8.48 -1.11
CA ILE A 258 2.65 -8.09 -2.48
C ILE A 258 3.76 -7.22 -3.08
N ASN A 259 3.76 -7.09 -4.40
CA ASN A 259 4.48 -6.01 -5.07
C ASN A 259 3.61 -4.75 -5.05
N ALA A 260 4.02 -3.76 -4.27
CA ALA A 260 3.37 -2.46 -4.13
C ALA A 260 4.19 -1.32 -4.77
N GLY A 261 5.26 -1.67 -5.47
CA GLY A 261 6.25 -0.73 -5.99
C GLY A 261 5.83 0.07 -7.23
N GLU A 262 4.62 -0.08 -7.74
CA GLU A 262 4.17 0.58 -8.96
C GLU A 262 3.33 1.83 -8.65
N ASN A 263 3.39 2.83 -9.55
CA ASN A 263 2.68 4.10 -9.38
C ASN A 263 1.16 3.94 -9.26
N ASP A 264 0.57 2.98 -9.98
CA ASP A 264 -0.87 2.74 -9.90
C ASP A 264 -1.29 2.27 -8.49
N PHE A 265 -0.45 1.45 -7.82
CA PHE A 265 -0.69 1.07 -6.43
C PHE A 265 -0.50 2.27 -5.49
N LEU A 266 0.59 3.02 -5.67
CA LEU A 266 0.93 4.17 -4.83
C LEU A 266 -0.17 5.23 -4.80
N TYR A 267 -0.78 5.53 -5.96
CA TYR A 267 -1.80 6.56 -6.10
C TYR A 267 -3.23 6.01 -6.13
N TYR A 268 -3.43 4.72 -5.86
CA TYR A 268 -4.76 4.13 -5.80
C TYR A 268 -5.69 4.89 -4.85
N THR A 269 -6.94 5.12 -5.27
CA THR A 269 -7.94 5.80 -4.44
C THR A 269 -9.27 5.06 -4.37
N SER A 270 -9.71 4.38 -5.42
CA SER A 270 -11.01 3.68 -5.40
C SER A 270 -11.18 2.69 -6.54
N GLY A 271 -12.19 1.83 -6.43
CA GLY A 271 -12.54 0.83 -7.44
C GLY A 271 -11.81 -0.50 -7.24
N VAL A 272 -11.98 -1.45 -8.15
CA VAL A 272 -11.25 -2.73 -8.09
C VAL A 272 -9.94 -2.59 -8.83
N PHE A 273 -8.85 -2.60 -8.09
CA PHE A 273 -7.50 -2.47 -8.63
C PHE A 273 -7.16 -3.70 -9.50
N ALA A 274 -6.85 -3.43 -10.75
CA ALA A 274 -6.42 -4.41 -11.75
C ALA A 274 -5.19 -3.89 -12.52
N GLY A 275 -4.40 -3.03 -11.86
CA GLY A 275 -3.19 -2.43 -12.45
C GLY A 275 -2.06 -3.43 -12.63
N SER A 276 -1.11 -3.07 -13.47
CA SER A 276 0.11 -3.86 -13.63
C SER A 276 0.97 -3.77 -12.38
N CYS A 277 1.48 -4.91 -11.93
CA CYS A 277 2.47 -5.03 -10.86
C CYS A 277 3.37 -6.23 -11.13
N GLY A 278 4.57 -6.22 -10.56
CA GLY A 278 5.49 -7.34 -10.61
C GLY A 278 5.17 -8.43 -9.59
N LEU A 279 6.11 -9.36 -9.45
CA LEU A 279 6.09 -10.43 -8.44
C LEU A 279 7.23 -10.28 -7.41
N GLU A 280 8.06 -9.24 -7.54
CA GLU A 280 9.07 -8.89 -6.54
C GLU A 280 8.37 -8.20 -5.38
N MET A 281 7.95 -8.97 -4.40
CA MET A 281 7.25 -8.46 -3.24
C MET A 281 8.13 -7.53 -2.43
N ASP A 282 7.58 -6.41 -2.04
CA ASP A 282 8.27 -5.37 -1.27
C ASP A 282 7.44 -4.81 -0.11
N HIS A 283 6.16 -5.20 -0.02
CA HIS A 283 5.23 -4.67 0.96
C HIS A 283 4.29 -5.75 1.50
N CYS A 284 3.88 -5.67 2.77
CA CYS A 284 2.90 -6.58 3.35
C CYS A 284 1.67 -5.83 3.83
N VAL A 285 0.50 -6.42 3.61
CA VAL A 285 -0.82 -5.91 3.99
C VAL A 285 -1.66 -7.03 4.59
N THR A 286 -2.85 -6.74 5.08
CA THR A 286 -3.74 -7.75 5.67
C THR A 286 -4.96 -7.99 4.79
N ALA A 287 -5.15 -9.21 4.32
CA ALA A 287 -6.38 -9.63 3.67
C ALA A 287 -7.47 -9.83 4.74
N ILE A 288 -8.43 -8.90 4.75
CA ILE A 288 -9.52 -8.84 5.73
C ILE A 288 -10.89 -9.21 5.15
N GLY A 289 -10.88 -9.72 3.93
CA GLY A 289 -12.11 -10.14 3.28
C GLY A 289 -11.98 -10.27 1.78
N TYR A 290 -13.10 -10.51 1.15
CA TYR A 290 -13.25 -10.61 -0.30
C TYR A 290 -14.70 -10.39 -0.71
N GLY A 291 -14.92 -10.06 -1.97
CA GLY A 291 -16.25 -9.83 -2.49
C GLY A 291 -16.34 -9.86 -4.00
N VAL A 292 -17.46 -9.36 -4.48
CA VAL A 292 -17.76 -9.17 -5.90
C VAL A 292 -18.32 -7.76 -6.06
N SER A 293 -17.78 -6.98 -6.98
CA SER A 293 -18.28 -5.64 -7.32
C SER A 293 -19.54 -5.69 -8.18
N ASP A 294 -20.18 -4.56 -8.39
CA ASP A 294 -21.44 -4.48 -9.14
C ASP A 294 -21.32 -4.93 -10.60
N ASP A 295 -20.12 -4.83 -11.18
CA ASP A 295 -19.81 -5.31 -12.52
C ASP A 295 -19.45 -6.82 -12.58
N GLY A 296 -19.48 -7.51 -11.44
CA GLY A 296 -19.16 -8.93 -11.31
C GLY A 296 -17.67 -9.24 -11.11
N THR A 297 -16.80 -8.22 -10.99
CA THR A 297 -15.38 -8.42 -10.75
C THR A 297 -15.13 -8.88 -9.31
N LYS A 298 -14.49 -10.01 -9.14
CA LYS A 298 -14.11 -10.53 -7.82
C LYS A 298 -12.91 -9.79 -7.28
N TYR A 299 -12.88 -9.54 -5.96
CA TYR A 299 -11.78 -8.81 -5.31
C TYR A 299 -11.41 -9.37 -3.93
N TRP A 300 -10.16 -9.13 -3.54
CA TRP A 300 -9.67 -9.16 -2.18
C TRP A 300 -9.92 -7.81 -1.52
N LEU A 301 -10.34 -7.80 -0.27
CA LEU A 301 -10.39 -6.61 0.57
C LEU A 301 -9.14 -6.58 1.46
N LEU A 302 -8.24 -5.65 1.18
CA LEU A 302 -6.95 -5.51 1.84
C LEU A 302 -6.95 -4.30 2.78
N LYS A 303 -6.42 -4.46 4.00
CA LYS A 303 -6.10 -3.38 4.93
C LYS A 303 -4.63 -3.05 4.76
N ASN A 304 -4.33 -1.80 4.38
CA ASN A 304 -2.96 -1.28 4.30
C ASN A 304 -2.56 -0.64 5.65
N SER A 305 -1.34 -0.11 5.72
CA SER A 305 -0.76 0.58 6.88
C SER A 305 -0.27 2.00 6.53
N TRP A 306 -0.96 2.68 5.60
CA TRP A 306 -0.58 4.01 5.10
C TRP A 306 -1.57 5.11 5.48
N GLY A 307 -2.35 4.90 6.57
CA GLY A 307 -3.36 5.84 7.03
C GLY A 307 -4.61 5.90 6.15
N THR A 308 -5.57 6.73 6.56
CA THR A 308 -6.89 6.87 5.90
C THR A 308 -6.85 7.71 4.64
N ASP A 309 -5.79 8.47 4.40
CA ASP A 309 -5.63 9.33 3.20
C ASP A 309 -5.21 8.55 1.95
N TRP A 310 -4.87 7.26 2.09
CA TRP A 310 -4.58 6.37 0.99
C TRP A 310 -5.76 5.44 0.70
N GLY A 311 -6.03 5.18 -0.58
CA GLY A 311 -7.01 4.21 -1.02
C GLY A 311 -8.44 4.54 -0.59
N GLU A 312 -9.22 3.52 -0.31
CA GLU A 312 -10.58 3.60 0.22
C GLU A 312 -10.52 3.67 1.76
N GLU A 313 -10.17 4.83 2.32
CA GLU A 313 -9.94 5.06 3.76
C GLU A 313 -8.89 4.09 4.36
N GLY A 314 -7.80 3.86 3.63
CA GLY A 314 -6.70 2.96 4.01
C GLY A 314 -6.88 1.52 3.50
N TYR A 315 -8.00 1.21 2.88
CA TYR A 315 -8.29 -0.11 2.31
C TYR A 315 -8.14 -0.12 0.79
N MET A 316 -8.02 -1.32 0.24
CA MET A 316 -7.99 -1.56 -1.20
C MET A 316 -8.83 -2.76 -1.57
N ARG A 317 -9.55 -2.64 -2.69
CA ARG A 317 -10.12 -3.79 -3.38
C ARG A 317 -9.20 -4.18 -4.53
N MET A 318 -8.51 -5.30 -4.41
CA MET A 318 -7.59 -5.84 -5.43
C MET A 318 -8.25 -6.98 -6.17
N GLN A 319 -8.20 -7.00 -7.50
CA GLN A 319 -8.81 -8.04 -8.31
C GLN A 319 -8.32 -9.44 -7.89
N ARG A 320 -9.25 -10.40 -7.79
CA ARG A 320 -9.06 -11.80 -7.43
C ARG A 320 -9.40 -12.72 -8.59
N ASP A 321 -8.93 -13.95 -8.51
CA ASP A 321 -9.14 -14.99 -9.53
C ASP A 321 -8.58 -14.55 -10.90
N VAL A 322 -7.41 -13.93 -10.90
CA VAL A 322 -6.67 -13.63 -12.14
C VAL A 322 -6.05 -14.90 -12.71
N TYR A 323 -5.63 -14.87 -13.98
CA TYR A 323 -5.06 -16.05 -14.64
C TYR A 323 -3.73 -16.52 -13.98
N ALA A 324 -2.95 -15.58 -13.42
CA ALA A 324 -1.69 -15.89 -12.75
C ALA A 324 -1.94 -16.60 -11.42
N LYS A 325 -1.34 -17.77 -11.21
CA LYS A 325 -1.50 -18.57 -9.97
C LYS A 325 -0.97 -17.85 -8.72
N GLU A 326 -0.04 -16.93 -8.92
CA GLU A 326 0.53 -16.05 -7.90
C GLU A 326 -0.50 -15.02 -7.38
N GLY A 327 -1.62 -14.86 -8.08
CA GLY A 327 -2.56 -13.77 -7.86
C GLY A 327 -2.04 -12.42 -8.34
N LEU A 328 -2.88 -11.40 -8.36
CA LEU A 328 -2.48 -10.06 -8.75
C LEU A 328 -1.43 -9.53 -7.77
N CYS A 329 -0.35 -8.92 -8.26
CA CYS A 329 0.79 -8.43 -7.47
C CYS A 329 1.46 -9.48 -6.57
N GLY A 330 1.28 -10.77 -6.84
CA GLY A 330 1.83 -11.85 -6.02
C GLY A 330 1.07 -12.12 -4.72
N VAL A 331 -0.18 -11.66 -4.57
CA VAL A 331 -0.95 -11.73 -3.31
C VAL A 331 -1.08 -13.12 -2.71
N ALA A 332 -0.97 -14.18 -3.52
CA ALA A 332 -1.01 -15.55 -3.06
C ALA A 332 0.38 -16.21 -2.92
N MET A 333 1.47 -15.47 -3.07
CA MET A 333 2.82 -16.05 -3.00
C MET A 333 3.30 -16.23 -1.56
N HIS A 334 3.09 -15.22 -0.71
CA HIS A 334 3.41 -15.25 0.71
C HIS A 334 2.20 -14.79 1.51
N ALA A 335 1.52 -15.78 2.09
CA ALA A 335 0.38 -15.55 2.96
C ALA A 335 0.51 -16.43 4.20
N SER A 336 0.33 -15.85 5.38
CA SER A 336 0.42 -16.54 6.66
C SER A 336 -0.58 -15.99 7.67
N TYR A 337 -0.92 -16.80 8.66
CA TYR A 337 -1.91 -16.44 9.67
C TYR A 337 -1.58 -17.03 11.03
N PRO A 338 -1.89 -16.31 12.14
CA PRO A 338 -1.66 -16.81 13.49
C PRO A 338 -2.67 -17.88 13.90
N ILE A 339 -2.22 -18.76 14.80
CA ILE A 339 -3.03 -19.77 15.50
C ILE A 339 -3.12 -19.40 16.97
N ALA A 340 -4.33 -19.39 17.53
CA ALA A 340 -4.62 -19.09 18.94
C ALA A 340 -5.47 -20.20 19.56
#